data_f1d6dae43b08a91db838073d331b1ee2
#
_entry.id   f1d6dae43b08a91db838073d331b1ee2
#
_cell.length_a   1.000
_cell.length_b   1.000
_cell.length_c   1.000
_cell.angle_alpha   90.00
_cell.angle_beta   90.00
_cell.angle_gamma   90.00
#
_symmetry.space_group_name_H-M   'P 1'
#
loop_
_entity.id
_entity.type
_entity.pdbx_description
1 polymer ?
#
loop_
_entity_poly.entity_id
_entity_poly.type
_entity_poly.pdbx_seq_one_letter_code
_entity_poly.pdbx_strand_id
1 'polypeptide(L)'
;MINKITFFTVFLSTLLSSGQSLTLNNSESILKWTGKEMTTKEHYGSIDFKSGTMTLKDNQPVYGKFIVDMITLKNEDLPEDYRGRLEGHLKSDDFFSVDKFSEAILEFTSSTQNSS
;
A
#
# COMPACT_ATOMS: atom_id res chain seq x y z
N MET A 1 -10.11 67.86 -17.44
CA MET A 1 -9.38 66.66 -17.80
C MET A 1 -9.51 65.65 -16.67
N ILE A 2 -10.28 64.62 -16.89
CA ILE A 2 -10.46 63.55 -15.91
C ILE A 2 -9.47 62.42 -16.26
N ASN A 3 -8.43 62.27 -15.45
CA ASN A 3 -7.51 61.13 -15.58
C ASN A 3 -8.19 59.90 -15.00
N LYS A 4 -8.61 58.99 -15.85
CA LYS A 4 -9.06 57.66 -15.44
C LYS A 4 -7.81 56.82 -15.12
N ILE A 5 -7.52 56.67 -13.83
CA ILE A 5 -6.56 55.70 -13.35
C ILE A 5 -7.26 54.34 -13.36
N THR A 6 -6.96 53.52 -14.35
CA THR A 6 -7.43 52.16 -14.40
C THR A 6 -6.56 51.32 -13.46
N PHE A 7 -7.11 50.97 -12.29
CA PHE A 7 -6.48 50.01 -11.40
C PHE A 7 -6.59 48.62 -12.01
N PHE A 8 -5.49 48.09 -12.52
CA PHE A 8 -5.40 46.69 -12.96
C PHE A 8 -5.11 45.84 -11.71
N THR A 9 -6.18 45.29 -11.12
CA THR A 9 -6.04 44.34 -10.02
C THR A 9 -5.58 43.03 -10.61
N VAL A 10 -4.29 42.74 -10.50
CA VAL A 10 -3.73 41.41 -10.80
C VAL A 10 -4.17 40.48 -9.69
N PHE A 11 -5.18 39.66 -9.97
CA PHE A 11 -5.59 38.58 -9.09
C PHE A 11 -4.51 37.47 -9.23
N LEU A 12 -3.52 37.50 -8.33
CA LEU A 12 -2.58 36.40 -8.19
C LEU A 12 -3.30 35.26 -7.48
N SER A 13 -3.96 34.40 -8.27
CA SER A 13 -4.49 33.14 -7.76
C SER A 13 -3.31 32.24 -7.40
N THR A 14 -2.95 32.22 -6.14
CA THR A 14 -2.09 31.18 -5.59
C THR A 14 -2.85 29.87 -5.69
N LEU A 15 -2.57 29.09 -6.74
CA LEU A 15 -2.96 27.71 -6.81
C LEU A 15 -2.23 26.97 -5.68
N LEU A 16 -2.89 26.86 -4.53
CA LEU A 16 -2.49 25.92 -3.50
C LEU A 16 -2.63 24.54 -4.12
N SER A 17 -1.51 23.95 -4.51
CA SER A 17 -1.45 22.54 -4.91
C SER A 17 -1.79 21.69 -3.70
N SER A 18 -3.08 21.42 -3.50
CA SER A 18 -3.55 20.48 -2.48
C SER A 18 -3.23 19.05 -2.97
N GLY A 19 -2.54 18.27 -2.15
CA GLY A 19 -2.27 16.87 -2.43
C GLY A 19 -3.58 16.09 -2.61
N GLN A 20 -3.60 15.14 -3.55
CA GLN A 20 -4.73 14.24 -3.77
C GLN A 20 -4.62 13.06 -2.82
N SER A 21 -5.66 12.79 -2.03
CA SER A 21 -5.76 11.62 -1.18
C SER A 21 -6.52 10.51 -1.89
N LEU A 22 -5.93 9.32 -1.90
CA LEU A 22 -6.50 8.12 -2.47
C LEU A 22 -6.74 7.09 -1.38
N THR A 23 -7.84 6.36 -1.49
CA THR A 23 -8.17 5.24 -0.59
C THR A 23 -8.14 3.95 -1.38
N LEU A 24 -7.50 2.92 -0.82
CA LEU A 24 -7.43 1.59 -1.42
C LEU A 24 -8.83 0.96 -1.47
N ASN A 25 -9.17 0.39 -2.61
CA ASN A 25 -10.34 -0.48 -2.72
C ASN A 25 -9.98 -1.88 -2.23
N ASN A 26 -10.34 -2.20 -1.00
CA ASN A 26 -9.99 -3.47 -0.36
C ASN A 26 -10.54 -4.68 -1.12
N SER A 27 -11.73 -4.58 -1.71
CA SER A 27 -12.37 -5.70 -2.42
C SER A 27 -11.72 -6.04 -3.77
N GLU A 28 -11.00 -5.08 -4.36
CA GLU A 28 -10.33 -5.23 -5.65
C GLU A 28 -8.80 -5.30 -5.53
N SER A 29 -8.28 -5.21 -4.32
CA SER A 29 -6.84 -5.16 -4.06
C SER A 29 -6.37 -6.42 -3.34
N ILE A 30 -5.30 -7.00 -3.83
CA ILE A 30 -4.70 -8.20 -3.25
C ILE A 30 -3.19 -7.98 -3.13
N LEU A 31 -2.63 -8.32 -1.97
CA LEU A 31 -1.20 -8.40 -1.79
C LEU A 31 -0.76 -9.85 -2.05
N LYS A 32 0.16 -10.02 -2.99
CA LYS A 32 0.77 -11.33 -3.28
C LYS A 32 2.11 -11.46 -2.56
N TRP A 33 2.35 -12.63 -2.01
CA TRP A 33 3.63 -12.97 -1.40
C TRP A 33 4.29 -14.14 -2.13
N THR A 34 5.61 -14.15 -2.14
CA THR A 34 6.42 -15.26 -2.61
C THR A 34 7.48 -15.56 -1.57
N GLY A 35 7.54 -16.80 -1.15
CA GLY A 35 8.54 -17.31 -0.22
C GLY A 35 9.47 -18.29 -0.92
N LYS A 36 10.77 -18.15 -0.71
CA LYS A 36 11.79 -19.10 -1.20
C LYS A 36 12.33 -19.90 -0.04
N GLU A 37 12.32 -21.21 -0.20
CA GLU A 37 13.08 -22.08 0.68
C GLU A 37 14.59 -22.00 0.33
N MET A 38 15.44 -22.44 1.22
CA MET A 38 16.89 -22.56 0.95
C MET A 38 17.19 -23.47 -0.25
N THR A 39 16.29 -24.36 -0.57
CA THR A 39 16.24 -25.11 -1.83
C THR A 39 15.52 -24.27 -2.90
N THR A 40 15.58 -24.69 -4.16
CA THR A 40 15.00 -23.97 -5.30
C THR A 40 13.46 -23.90 -5.31
N LYS A 41 12.79 -24.34 -4.27
CA LYS A 41 11.33 -24.33 -4.18
C LYS A 41 10.82 -22.95 -3.76
N GLU A 42 9.86 -22.47 -4.52
CA GLU A 42 9.11 -21.24 -4.21
C GLU A 42 7.67 -21.60 -3.87
N HIS A 43 7.13 -20.93 -2.85
CA HIS A 43 5.72 -20.96 -2.53
C HIS A 43 5.16 -19.54 -2.66
N TYR A 44 3.91 -19.43 -3.05
CA TYR A 44 3.26 -18.14 -3.17
C TYR A 44 1.79 -18.18 -2.71
N GLY A 45 1.27 -17.02 -2.46
CA GLY A 45 -0.11 -16.86 -2.06
C GLY A 45 -0.50 -15.40 -1.93
N SER A 46 -1.53 -15.15 -1.16
CA SER A 46 -2.12 -13.83 -0.97
C SER A 46 -2.39 -13.50 0.48
N ILE A 47 -2.52 -12.21 0.75
CA ILE A 47 -2.97 -11.64 2.02
C ILE A 47 -3.93 -10.51 1.68
N ASP A 48 -5.02 -10.39 2.42
CA ASP A 48 -6.00 -9.34 2.20
C ASP A 48 -5.56 -8.02 2.87
N PHE A 49 -5.83 -6.91 2.19
CA PHE A 49 -5.69 -5.60 2.79
C PHE A 49 -6.83 -5.33 3.77
N LYS A 50 -6.51 -4.73 4.89
CA LYS A 50 -7.46 -4.19 5.84
C LYS A 50 -7.82 -2.74 5.51
N SER A 51 -6.82 -1.94 5.19
CA SER A 51 -6.96 -0.55 4.74
C SER A 51 -5.72 -0.09 4.00
N GLY A 52 -5.88 0.98 3.25
CA GLY A 52 -4.77 1.65 2.59
C GLY A 52 -5.14 3.05 2.18
N THR A 53 -4.23 3.98 2.41
CA THR A 53 -4.33 5.37 1.96
C THR A 53 -3.03 5.81 1.34
N MET A 54 -3.12 6.67 0.35
CA MET A 54 -1.95 7.26 -0.31
C MET A 54 -2.25 8.72 -0.65
N THR A 55 -1.27 9.58 -0.44
CA THR A 55 -1.33 10.98 -0.85
C THR A 55 -0.40 11.19 -2.03
N LEU A 56 -0.95 11.75 -3.10
CA LEU A 56 -0.21 12.20 -4.27
C LEU A 56 -0.05 13.71 -4.24
N LYS A 57 1.12 14.18 -4.61
CA LYS A 57 1.40 15.59 -4.88
C LYS A 57 2.11 15.65 -6.24
N ASP A 58 1.56 16.43 -7.18
CA ASP A 58 2.05 16.49 -8.56
C ASP A 58 2.20 15.10 -9.20
N ASN A 59 1.19 14.23 -9.01
CA ASN A 59 1.16 12.83 -9.45
C ASN A 59 2.26 11.93 -8.88
N GLN A 60 2.97 12.38 -7.85
CA GLN A 60 3.98 11.59 -7.17
C GLN A 60 3.50 11.18 -5.77
N PRO A 61 3.63 9.92 -5.39
CA PRO A 61 3.34 9.49 -4.03
C PRO A 61 4.28 10.19 -3.03
N VAL A 62 3.70 10.85 -2.03
CA VAL A 62 4.47 11.53 -0.98
C VAL A 62 4.24 10.93 0.40
N TYR A 63 3.15 10.22 0.57
CA TYR A 63 2.82 9.51 1.80
C TYR A 63 1.94 8.31 1.47
N GLY A 64 2.07 7.25 2.24
CA GLY A 64 1.16 6.11 2.17
C GLY A 64 1.21 5.28 3.42
N LYS A 65 0.07 4.67 3.76
CA LYS A 65 -0.06 3.72 4.84
C LYS A 65 -0.98 2.59 4.43
N PHE A 66 -0.47 1.37 4.48
CA PHE A 66 -1.19 0.16 4.12
C PHE A 66 -1.16 -0.81 5.28
N ILE A 67 -2.29 -1.35 5.61
CA ILE A 67 -2.46 -2.35 6.68
C ILE A 67 -3.00 -3.61 6.04
N VAL A 68 -2.34 -4.74 6.28
CA VAL A 68 -2.80 -6.05 5.84
C VAL A 68 -3.25 -6.88 7.04
N ASP A 69 -4.25 -7.71 6.79
CA ASP A 69 -4.77 -8.66 7.78
C ASP A 69 -3.99 -9.98 7.67
N MET A 70 -3.03 -10.19 8.56
CA MET A 70 -2.16 -11.38 8.54
C MET A 70 -2.92 -12.68 8.78
N ILE A 71 -4.10 -12.64 9.38
CA ILE A 71 -4.93 -13.82 9.59
C ILE A 71 -5.42 -14.39 8.25
N THR A 72 -5.56 -13.54 7.23
CA THR A 72 -6.03 -13.91 5.89
C THR A 72 -4.95 -14.51 5.00
N LEU A 73 -3.71 -14.68 5.49
CA LEU A 73 -2.62 -15.27 4.74
C LEU A 73 -3.03 -16.64 4.19
N LYS A 74 -2.94 -16.79 2.87
CA LYS A 74 -3.29 -18.01 2.14
C LYS A 74 -2.15 -18.44 1.24
N ASN A 75 -1.98 -19.76 1.13
CA ASN A 75 -1.14 -20.39 0.12
C ASN A 75 -1.99 -20.72 -1.10
N GLU A 76 -1.45 -20.52 -2.30
CA GLU A 76 -2.17 -20.73 -3.58
C GLU A 76 -1.50 -21.78 -4.49
N ASP A 77 -0.23 -22.08 -4.29
CA ASP A 77 0.52 -22.99 -5.18
C ASP A 77 0.43 -24.47 -4.81
N LEU A 78 0.25 -24.79 -3.53
CA LEU A 78 0.16 -26.17 -3.09
C LEU A 78 -1.23 -26.78 -3.37
N PRO A 79 -1.29 -28.13 -3.54
CA PRO A 79 -2.55 -28.84 -3.49
C PRO A 79 -3.32 -28.60 -2.18
N GLU A 80 -4.63 -28.58 -2.23
CA GLU A 80 -5.50 -28.21 -1.11
C GLU A 80 -5.17 -28.91 0.22
N ASP A 81 -4.87 -30.21 0.15
CA ASP A 81 -4.52 -31.01 1.32
C ASP A 81 -3.23 -30.55 2.05
N TYR A 82 -2.38 -29.81 1.37
CA TYR A 82 -1.09 -29.33 1.91
C TYR A 82 -1.10 -27.86 2.30
N ARG A 83 -2.06 -27.07 1.77
CA ARG A 83 -2.14 -25.61 2.01
C ARG A 83 -2.25 -25.29 3.49
N GLY A 84 -3.17 -25.93 4.18
CA GLY A 84 -3.41 -25.68 5.59
C GLY A 84 -2.18 -25.95 6.47
N ARG A 85 -1.36 -26.89 6.11
CA ARG A 85 -0.11 -27.20 6.83
C ARG A 85 0.91 -26.07 6.70
N LEU A 86 1.12 -25.56 5.47
CA LEU A 86 2.03 -24.44 5.23
C LEU A 86 1.48 -23.15 5.86
N GLU A 87 0.21 -22.85 5.67
CA GLU A 87 -0.43 -21.67 6.26
C GLU A 87 -0.34 -21.69 7.79
N GLY A 88 -0.63 -22.82 8.43
CA GLY A 88 -0.51 -22.97 9.87
C GLY A 88 0.92 -22.75 10.37
N HIS A 89 1.92 -23.24 9.64
CA HIS A 89 3.32 -23.02 9.98
C HIS A 89 3.74 -21.55 9.83
N LEU A 90 3.35 -20.89 8.72
CA LEU A 90 3.64 -19.47 8.51
C LEU A 90 2.94 -18.58 9.54
N LYS A 91 1.74 -18.94 10.00
CA LYS A 91 1.00 -18.21 11.01
C LYS A 91 1.47 -18.46 12.44
N SER A 92 2.24 -19.52 12.67
CA SER A 92 2.72 -19.91 13.99
C SER A 92 3.80 -18.98 14.54
N ASP A 93 4.13 -19.17 15.83
CA ASP A 93 5.18 -18.41 16.50
C ASP A 93 6.57 -18.62 15.90
N ASP A 94 6.78 -19.68 15.10
CA ASP A 94 8.04 -19.89 14.36
C ASP A 94 8.24 -18.93 13.18
N PHE A 95 7.17 -18.25 12.74
CA PHE A 95 7.21 -17.30 11.64
C PHE A 95 6.55 -15.97 12.02
N PHE A 96 5.33 -15.72 11.53
CA PHE A 96 4.68 -14.42 11.66
C PHE A 96 3.94 -14.22 12.98
N SER A 97 3.68 -15.28 13.71
CA SER A 97 2.97 -15.20 15.02
C SER A 97 1.69 -14.34 14.92
N VAL A 98 0.80 -14.70 14.01
CA VAL A 98 -0.35 -13.85 13.65
C VAL A 98 -1.35 -13.67 14.80
N ASP A 99 -1.36 -14.58 15.79
CA ASP A 99 -2.17 -14.44 16.99
C ASP A 99 -1.74 -13.29 17.89
N LYS A 100 -0.44 -12.94 17.83
CA LYS A 100 0.15 -11.80 18.54
C LYS A 100 0.24 -10.57 17.68
N PHE A 101 0.51 -10.76 16.38
CA PHE A 101 0.72 -9.71 15.37
C PHE A 101 -0.25 -9.93 14.21
N SER A 102 -1.50 -9.59 14.41
CA SER A 102 -2.57 -9.81 13.44
C SER A 102 -2.53 -8.86 12.25
N GLU A 103 -1.73 -7.80 12.32
CA GLU A 103 -1.60 -6.79 11.27
C GLU A 103 -0.13 -6.56 10.93
N ALA A 104 0.16 -6.38 9.64
CA ALA A 104 1.42 -5.83 9.16
C ALA A 104 1.15 -4.47 8.53
N ILE A 105 2.02 -3.50 8.80
CA ILE A 105 1.85 -2.11 8.39
C ILE A 105 3.05 -1.70 7.54
N LEU A 106 2.76 -1.18 6.35
CA LEU A 106 3.71 -0.47 5.51
C LEU A 106 3.36 1.01 5.54
N GLU A 107 4.30 1.84 5.96
CA GLU A 107 4.17 3.29 5.94
C GLU A 107 5.39 3.90 5.25
N PHE A 108 5.15 4.80 4.29
CA PHE A 108 6.21 5.58 3.66
C PHE A 108 5.89 7.08 3.73
N THR A 109 6.91 7.89 3.89
CA THR A 109 6.81 9.35 4.05
C THR A 109 7.46 10.13 2.91
N SER A 110 8.07 9.43 1.98
CA SER A 110 8.66 10.00 0.77
C SER A 110 8.78 8.95 -0.32
N SER A 111 8.90 9.39 -1.54
CA SER A 111 9.19 8.53 -2.69
C SER A 111 10.14 9.24 -3.65
N THR A 112 10.90 8.45 -4.39
CA THR A 112 11.77 8.92 -5.47
C THR A 112 11.42 8.20 -6.75
N GLN A 113 11.29 8.94 -7.84
CA GLN A 113 11.12 8.33 -9.15
C GLN A 113 12.49 7.99 -9.72
N ASN A 114 12.72 6.71 -9.98
CA ASN A 114 13.92 6.27 -10.69
C ASN A 114 13.67 6.40 -12.18
N SER A 115 14.58 7.05 -12.90
CA SER A 115 14.59 7.01 -14.36
C SER A 115 15.04 5.62 -14.79
N SER A 116 14.14 4.89 -15.43
CA SER A 116 14.47 3.63 -16.12
C SER A 116 15.03 3.91 -17.51
#